data_79adbcdc484986b88da5b3bbfb0e3daf
#
_entry.id   79adbcdc484986b88da5b3bbfb0e3daf
#
_cell.length_a   1.000
_cell.length_b   1.000
_cell.length_c   1.000
_cell.angle_alpha   90.00
_cell.angle_beta   90.00
_cell.angle_gamma   90.00
#
_symmetry.space_group_name_H-M   'P 1'
#
loop_
_entity.id
_entity.type
_entity.pdbx_description
1 polymer ?
#
loop_
_entity_poly.entity_id
_entity_poly.type
_entity_poly.pdbx_seq_one_letter_code
_entity_poly.pdbx_strand_id
1 'polypeptide(L)'
;MSATQRRARRRSFGSVERLASGRFRARYTGPDGRSRSAPSTFATKSEADRWLTLIRAELLRGSWTAPEAANITLADYTTAWLRQRTPQLRPRTLDLYRRLVDRWLLAPVGEGRHAVSLGPLPLRALTPALVREWHAAVSEAAHASASARGVTETRRTHPARAWAHAAGLTVARTGRLSPAIVDAWHQAGAPRPAKPTRERPNAGCTIAAQAYRLLHAILTTATDDELLTANPARIAGAGHVAHPERLPLTPQEVTRLAAAMPEHYHAAVLVAAWSGLRPGEVFALRRRDLDLARGRLSVRQTLVEVAGHPVAYGPPKTAAGRRTVALPVIVTNALTEHLERHTNPGTDALVFTTTTGLPVTSATRSHAMRTARTAIGRPDITWHHLRHTGATLAAQAGATPAELMARIGHTSTRAAHIYQHATLDRDAHIAVALDALARR
;
A
#
# COMPACT_ATOMS: atom_id res chain seq x y z
N MET A 1 81.61 -17.42 22.67
CA MET A 1 80.47 -16.86 23.33
C MET A 1 79.37 -16.64 22.27
N SER A 2 78.39 -17.55 22.29
CA SER A 2 77.36 -17.63 21.25
C SER A 2 76.20 -16.66 21.55
N ALA A 3 75.93 -15.74 20.63
CA ALA A 3 74.84 -14.80 20.73
C ALA A 3 73.53 -15.52 20.31
N THR A 4 72.69 -15.87 21.30
CA THR A 4 71.38 -16.47 21.09
C THR A 4 70.45 -15.45 20.46
N GLN A 5 70.20 -15.52 19.12
CA GLN A 5 69.15 -14.79 18.44
C GLN A 5 67.80 -15.17 19.03
N ARG A 6 67.13 -14.24 19.77
CA ARG A 6 65.74 -14.34 20.19
C ARG A 6 64.86 -14.34 18.94
N ARG A 7 64.41 -15.52 18.50
CA ARG A 7 63.34 -15.65 17.48
C ARG A 7 62.14 -14.90 17.95
N ALA A 8 61.79 -13.82 17.25
CA ALA A 8 60.56 -13.08 17.49
C ALA A 8 59.34 -14.04 17.39
N ARG A 9 58.58 -14.17 18.47
CA ARG A 9 57.39 -14.99 18.53
C ARG A 9 56.46 -14.55 17.39
N ARG A 10 56.23 -15.41 16.39
CA ARG A 10 55.27 -15.19 15.32
C ARG A 10 53.92 -14.95 15.95
N ARG A 11 53.28 -13.84 15.63
CA ARG A 11 51.92 -13.51 16.08
C ARG A 11 50.92 -14.51 15.56
N SER A 12 49.92 -14.83 16.37
CA SER A 12 48.87 -15.75 16.02
C SER A 12 47.77 -15.06 15.18
N PHE A 13 47.72 -13.70 15.13
CA PHE A 13 46.71 -12.95 14.40
C PHE A 13 47.24 -11.54 14.02
N GLY A 14 47.07 -11.18 12.73
CA GLY A 14 47.44 -9.87 12.19
C GLY A 14 48.96 -9.57 12.19
N SER A 15 49.31 -8.41 11.67
CA SER A 15 50.69 -7.89 11.60
C SER A 15 50.72 -6.42 11.99
N VAL A 16 51.85 -5.98 12.57
CA VAL A 16 52.13 -4.58 12.87
C VAL A 16 53.44 -4.19 12.20
N GLU A 17 53.41 -3.19 11.36
CA GLU A 17 54.52 -2.63 10.61
C GLU A 17 54.87 -1.24 11.15
N ARG A 18 56.15 -0.91 11.30
CA ARG A 18 56.63 0.43 11.62
C ARG A 18 56.86 1.20 10.30
N LEU A 19 56.19 2.32 10.15
CA LEU A 19 56.30 3.19 8.98
C LEU A 19 57.53 4.11 9.09
N ALA A 20 57.98 4.68 7.95
CA ALA A 20 59.10 5.65 7.93
C ALA A 20 58.81 6.90 8.81
N SER A 21 57.53 7.25 9.00
CA SER A 21 57.10 8.30 9.93
C SER A 21 57.26 7.97 11.43
N GLY A 22 57.77 6.78 11.77
CA GLY A 22 57.88 6.30 13.13
C GLY A 22 56.59 5.73 13.72
N ARG A 23 55.45 5.92 13.06
CA ARG A 23 54.15 5.40 13.48
C ARG A 23 53.96 3.92 13.12
N PHE A 24 52.98 3.27 13.67
CA PHE A 24 52.71 1.84 13.48
C PHE A 24 51.40 1.63 12.69
N ARG A 25 51.43 0.74 11.69
CA ARG A 25 50.29 0.26 10.91
C ARG A 25 49.94 -1.16 11.35
N ALA A 26 48.68 -1.38 11.73
CA ALA A 26 48.17 -2.73 11.99
C ALA A 26 47.42 -3.25 10.76
N ARG A 27 47.62 -4.56 10.45
CA ARG A 27 46.92 -5.26 9.36
C ARG A 27 46.39 -6.59 9.87
N TYR A 28 45.28 -7.02 9.36
CA TYR A 28 44.69 -8.34 9.62
C TYR A 28 44.01 -8.87 8.35
N THR A 29 43.76 -10.18 8.32
CA THR A 29 42.98 -10.84 7.27
C THR A 29 41.58 -11.14 7.82
N GLY A 30 40.56 -10.68 7.16
CA GLY A 30 39.16 -10.95 7.51
C GLY A 30 38.73 -12.37 7.16
N PRO A 31 37.53 -12.81 7.59
CA PRO A 31 36.97 -14.12 7.25
C PRO A 31 36.80 -14.34 5.75
N ASP A 32 36.62 -13.27 4.98
CA ASP A 32 36.53 -13.25 3.52
C ASP A 32 37.88 -13.38 2.80
N GLY A 33 38.97 -13.65 3.54
CA GLY A 33 40.34 -13.77 3.00
C GLY A 33 40.98 -12.44 2.59
N ARG A 34 40.32 -11.31 2.74
CA ARG A 34 40.89 -10.00 2.37
C ARG A 34 41.74 -9.42 3.48
N SER A 35 42.92 -8.92 3.07
CA SER A 35 43.82 -8.20 4.00
C SER A 35 43.33 -6.76 4.15
N ARG A 36 43.22 -6.28 5.40
CA ARG A 36 42.78 -4.94 5.78
C ARG A 36 43.74 -4.27 6.73
N SER A 37 43.86 -2.95 6.60
CA SER A 37 44.63 -2.14 7.55
C SER A 37 43.70 -1.46 8.55
N ALA A 38 44.21 -1.11 9.71
CA ALA A 38 43.55 -0.21 10.63
C ALA A 38 43.23 1.13 9.94
N PRO A 39 42.10 1.80 10.27
CA PRO A 39 41.65 3.06 9.65
C PRO A 39 42.64 4.21 9.91
N SER A 40 43.46 4.11 10.96
CA SER A 40 44.48 5.09 11.31
C SER A 40 45.77 4.39 11.73
N THR A 41 46.90 5.10 11.70
CA THR A 41 48.17 4.67 12.23
C THR A 41 48.27 4.96 13.73
N PHE A 42 49.00 4.15 14.50
CA PHE A 42 49.14 4.24 15.95
C PHE A 42 50.48 4.90 16.33
N ALA A 43 50.53 5.59 17.46
CA ALA A 43 51.73 6.19 17.98
C ALA A 43 52.70 5.11 18.53
N THR A 44 52.16 4.06 19.13
CA THR A 44 52.93 2.97 19.73
C THR A 44 52.56 1.61 19.16
N LYS A 45 53.51 0.67 19.21
CA LYS A 45 53.26 -0.73 18.84
C LYS A 45 52.21 -1.36 19.73
N SER A 46 52.19 -1.02 21.02
CA SER A 46 51.22 -1.54 21.99
C SER A 46 49.78 -1.15 21.65
N GLU A 47 49.56 0.06 21.17
CA GLU A 47 48.23 0.51 20.68
C GLU A 47 47.77 -0.29 19.47
N ALA A 48 48.67 -0.51 18.50
CA ALA A 48 48.38 -1.33 17.31
C ALA A 48 48.05 -2.77 17.69
N ASP A 49 48.76 -3.32 18.67
CA ASP A 49 48.50 -4.67 19.20
C ASP A 49 47.18 -4.79 19.94
N ARG A 50 46.83 -3.79 20.73
CA ARG A 50 45.52 -3.71 21.43
C ARG A 50 44.39 -3.67 20.42
N TRP A 51 44.53 -2.89 19.37
CA TRP A 51 43.53 -2.83 18.30
C TRP A 51 43.33 -4.17 17.60
N LEU A 52 44.42 -4.90 17.26
CA LEU A 52 44.33 -6.23 16.68
C LEU A 52 43.66 -7.24 17.63
N THR A 53 43.86 -7.10 18.92
CA THR A 53 43.22 -7.94 19.94
C THR A 53 41.72 -7.71 19.97
N LEU A 54 41.25 -6.45 19.84
CA LEU A 54 39.81 -6.12 19.75
C LEU A 54 39.19 -6.71 18.48
N ILE A 55 39.82 -6.53 17.31
CA ILE A 55 39.35 -7.15 16.05
C ILE A 55 39.27 -8.66 16.15
N ARG A 56 40.28 -9.31 16.77
CA ARG A 56 40.24 -10.75 16.99
C ARG A 56 39.07 -11.17 17.90
N ALA A 57 38.79 -10.40 18.93
CA ALA A 57 37.66 -10.65 19.81
C ALA A 57 36.29 -10.49 19.10
N GLU A 58 36.16 -9.54 18.18
CA GLU A 58 34.97 -9.37 17.33
C GLU A 58 34.79 -10.57 16.38
N LEU A 59 35.89 -11.04 15.75
CA LEU A 59 35.89 -12.21 14.89
C LEU A 59 35.46 -13.48 15.64
N LEU A 60 36.02 -13.70 16.86
CA LEU A 60 35.65 -14.84 17.67
C LEU A 60 34.22 -14.83 18.18
N ARG A 61 33.65 -13.64 18.40
CA ARG A 61 32.24 -13.45 18.80
C ARG A 61 31.26 -13.47 17.63
N GLY A 62 31.74 -13.53 16.37
CA GLY A 62 30.92 -13.43 15.17
C GLY A 62 30.29 -12.02 14.97
N SER A 63 30.77 -11.01 15.69
CA SER A 63 30.29 -9.63 15.60
C SER A 63 31.12 -8.73 14.66
N TRP A 64 32.13 -9.31 14.01
CA TRP A 64 32.98 -8.59 13.08
C TRP A 64 32.20 -8.27 11.79
N THR A 65 32.28 -7.02 11.38
CA THR A 65 31.70 -6.56 10.09
C THR A 65 32.83 -5.96 9.26
N ALA A 66 32.86 -6.23 7.96
CA ALA A 66 33.82 -5.65 7.06
C ALA A 66 33.78 -4.11 7.14
N PRO A 67 34.93 -3.40 7.30
CA PRO A 67 34.94 -1.95 7.41
C PRO A 67 34.29 -1.23 6.22
N GLU A 68 34.35 -1.81 5.03
CA GLU A 68 33.69 -1.33 3.82
C GLU A 68 32.17 -1.42 3.96
N ALA A 69 31.68 -2.53 4.48
CA ALA A 69 30.25 -2.74 4.77
C ALA A 69 29.75 -1.84 5.91
N ALA A 70 30.65 -1.52 6.87
CA ALA A 70 30.32 -0.65 8.00
C ALA A 70 29.97 0.80 7.60
N ASN A 71 30.35 1.24 6.40
CA ASN A 71 30.11 2.59 5.88
C ASN A 71 28.98 2.64 4.83
N ILE A 72 28.34 1.50 4.52
CA ILE A 72 27.20 1.49 3.59
C ILE A 72 26.09 2.36 4.15
N THR A 73 25.69 3.39 3.38
CA THR A 73 24.59 4.26 3.77
C THR A 73 23.24 3.57 3.56
N LEU A 74 22.21 4.05 4.27
CA LEU A 74 20.84 3.59 4.03
C LEU A 74 20.44 3.82 2.56
N ALA A 75 20.85 4.92 1.94
CA ALA A 75 20.55 5.24 0.54
C ALA A 75 21.15 4.22 -0.42
N ASP A 76 22.43 3.89 -0.27
CA ASP A 76 23.12 2.93 -1.13
C ASP A 76 22.51 1.53 -0.97
N TYR A 77 22.30 1.11 0.28
CA TYR A 77 21.71 -0.19 0.58
C TYR A 77 20.27 -0.30 0.05
N THR A 78 19.44 0.72 0.27
CA THR A 78 18.05 0.75 -0.23
C THR A 78 17.98 0.67 -1.75
N THR A 79 18.89 1.36 -2.44
CA THR A 79 18.98 1.34 -3.91
C THR A 79 19.36 -0.07 -4.42
N ALA A 80 20.35 -0.70 -3.80
CA ALA A 80 20.76 -2.07 -4.13
C ALA A 80 19.64 -3.07 -3.82
N TRP A 81 19.01 -2.97 -2.66
CA TRP A 81 17.89 -3.80 -2.23
C TRP A 81 16.70 -3.70 -3.20
N LEU A 82 16.32 -2.48 -3.60
CA LEU A 82 15.21 -2.27 -4.52
C LEU A 82 15.51 -2.85 -5.91
N ARG A 83 16.75 -2.70 -6.40
CA ARG A 83 17.20 -3.28 -7.67
C ARG A 83 17.09 -4.82 -7.66
N GLN A 84 17.53 -5.47 -6.57
CA GLN A 84 17.46 -6.94 -6.42
C GLN A 84 16.01 -7.44 -6.34
N ARG A 85 15.11 -6.68 -5.68
CA ARG A 85 13.70 -7.03 -5.53
C ARG A 85 12.84 -6.74 -6.77
N THR A 86 13.29 -5.85 -7.66
CA THR A 86 12.54 -5.41 -8.84
C THR A 86 11.97 -6.56 -9.68
N PRO A 87 12.70 -7.64 -10.01
CA PRO A 87 12.16 -8.74 -10.81
C PRO A 87 11.01 -9.51 -10.14
N GLN A 88 10.94 -9.47 -8.81
CA GLN A 88 9.94 -10.20 -8.02
C GLN A 88 8.70 -9.34 -7.70
N LEU A 89 8.80 -8.02 -7.87
CA LEU A 89 7.75 -7.07 -7.50
C LEU A 89 6.79 -6.85 -8.66
N ARG A 90 5.50 -6.78 -8.33
CA ARG A 90 4.50 -6.32 -9.28
C ARG A 90 4.70 -4.84 -9.61
N PRO A 91 4.42 -4.39 -10.85
CA PRO A 91 4.66 -3.00 -11.28
C PRO A 91 4.09 -1.95 -10.31
N ARG A 92 2.87 -2.15 -9.81
CA ARG A 92 2.23 -1.23 -8.85
C ARG A 92 2.93 -1.21 -7.48
N THR A 93 3.47 -2.34 -7.04
CA THR A 93 4.23 -2.42 -5.78
C THR A 93 5.57 -1.73 -5.93
N LEU A 94 6.24 -1.93 -7.06
CA LEU A 94 7.50 -1.26 -7.38
C LEU A 94 7.33 0.26 -7.44
N ASP A 95 6.28 0.75 -8.13
CA ASP A 95 5.93 2.17 -8.18
C ASP A 95 5.67 2.76 -6.78
N LEU A 96 4.92 2.03 -5.94
CA LEU A 96 4.71 2.43 -4.55
C LEU A 96 6.02 2.50 -3.77
N TYR A 97 6.88 1.48 -3.88
CA TYR A 97 8.15 1.44 -3.16
C TYR A 97 9.08 2.57 -3.59
N ARG A 98 9.21 2.85 -4.90
CA ARG A 98 9.99 3.98 -5.41
C ARG A 98 9.52 5.30 -4.79
N ARG A 99 8.21 5.59 -4.84
CA ARG A 99 7.65 6.81 -4.25
C ARG A 99 7.85 6.91 -2.74
N LEU A 100 7.78 5.79 -2.01
CA LEU A 100 8.03 5.78 -0.57
C LEU A 100 9.51 6.01 -0.28
N VAL A 101 10.41 5.37 -1.04
CA VAL A 101 11.86 5.54 -0.91
C VAL A 101 12.26 6.97 -1.18
N ASP A 102 11.87 7.51 -2.34
CA ASP A 102 12.29 8.83 -2.78
C ASP A 102 11.78 9.95 -1.85
N ARG A 103 10.53 9.84 -1.40
CA ARG A 103 9.89 10.93 -0.67
C ARG A 103 10.03 10.82 0.85
N TRP A 104 10.08 9.62 1.41
CA TRP A 104 9.92 9.43 2.84
C TRP A 104 11.12 8.77 3.52
N LEU A 105 11.88 7.93 2.80
CA LEU A 105 13.02 7.22 3.39
C LEU A 105 14.34 7.97 3.17
N LEU A 106 14.59 8.43 1.95
CA LEU A 106 15.88 9.02 1.58
C LEU A 106 15.90 10.55 1.62
N ALA A 107 14.79 11.18 1.26
CA ALA A 107 14.67 12.63 1.40
C ALA A 107 14.58 13.05 2.88
N PRO A 108 15.09 14.25 3.25
CA PRO A 108 14.82 14.84 4.55
C PRO A 108 13.32 15.01 4.78
N VAL A 109 12.82 14.64 5.96
CA VAL A 109 11.41 14.75 6.35
C VAL A 109 11.29 15.69 7.55
N GLY A 110 10.36 16.64 7.48
CA GLY A 110 10.21 17.72 8.46
C GLY A 110 10.71 19.05 7.94
N GLU A 111 10.68 20.09 8.77
CA GLU A 111 11.05 21.45 8.39
C GLU A 111 12.26 21.96 9.18
N GLY A 112 13.11 22.73 8.50
CA GLY A 112 14.25 23.42 9.09
C GLY A 112 15.21 22.49 9.86
N ARG A 113 15.64 22.90 11.06
CA ARG A 113 16.58 22.15 11.91
C ARG A 113 16.03 20.83 12.48
N HIS A 114 14.73 20.61 12.38
CA HIS A 114 14.06 19.40 12.84
C HIS A 114 13.84 18.38 11.69
N ALA A 115 14.38 18.66 10.51
CA ALA A 115 14.32 17.71 9.41
C ALA A 115 15.18 16.49 9.71
N VAL A 116 14.58 15.31 9.66
CA VAL A 116 15.26 14.02 9.86
C VAL A 116 15.60 13.42 8.51
N SER A 117 16.86 13.10 8.31
CA SER A 117 17.36 12.45 7.08
C SER A 117 18.08 11.15 7.44
N LEU A 118 17.51 10.03 7.04
CA LEU A 118 18.11 8.71 7.26
C LEU A 118 19.04 8.29 6.10
N GLY A 119 18.75 8.76 4.88
CA GLY A 119 19.41 8.33 3.66
C GLY A 119 20.96 8.36 3.71
N PRO A 120 21.59 9.47 4.08
CA PRO A 120 23.04 9.60 4.09
C PRO A 120 23.73 8.89 5.27
N LEU A 121 22.97 8.40 6.23
CA LEU A 121 23.55 7.76 7.43
C LEU A 121 24.02 6.34 7.12
N PRO A 122 25.19 5.93 7.64
CA PRO A 122 25.58 4.53 7.64
C PRO A 122 24.55 3.67 8.36
N LEU A 123 24.28 2.45 7.87
CA LEU A 123 23.29 1.54 8.48
C LEU A 123 23.50 1.38 9.99
N ARG A 124 24.75 1.23 10.43
CA ARG A 124 25.13 1.08 11.84
C ARG A 124 24.83 2.29 12.73
N ALA A 125 24.66 3.47 12.12
CA ALA A 125 24.30 4.70 12.85
C ALA A 125 22.80 4.82 13.08
N LEU A 126 21.99 3.95 12.48
CA LEU A 126 20.54 3.93 12.64
C LEU A 126 20.19 3.33 14.02
N THR A 127 19.75 4.18 14.92
CA THR A 127 19.31 3.77 16.27
C THR A 127 17.77 3.68 16.34
N PRO A 128 17.22 2.92 17.28
CA PRO A 128 15.77 2.91 17.52
C PRO A 128 15.20 4.29 17.86
N ALA A 129 15.99 5.16 18.51
CA ALA A 129 15.60 6.54 18.82
C ALA A 129 15.42 7.35 17.53
N LEU A 130 16.41 7.32 16.65
CA LEU A 130 16.38 8.02 15.37
C LEU A 130 15.23 7.53 14.46
N VAL A 131 14.95 6.22 14.45
CA VAL A 131 13.82 5.67 13.71
C VAL A 131 12.47 6.16 14.28
N ARG A 132 12.35 6.32 15.60
CA ARG A 132 11.15 6.92 16.21
C ARG A 132 11.00 8.39 15.82
N GLU A 133 12.06 9.16 15.85
CA GLU A 133 12.07 10.57 15.42
C GLU A 133 11.67 10.71 13.96
N TRP A 134 12.29 9.93 13.08
CA TRP A 134 11.92 9.87 11.67
C TRP A 134 10.44 9.51 11.46
N HIS A 135 9.93 8.49 12.16
CA HIS A 135 8.53 8.07 12.03
C HIS A 135 7.55 9.16 12.49
N ALA A 136 7.88 9.91 13.54
CA ALA A 136 7.09 11.06 13.99
C ALA A 136 7.06 12.14 12.90
N ALA A 137 8.22 12.52 12.36
CA ALA A 137 8.32 13.49 11.27
C ALA A 137 7.54 13.06 10.00
N VAL A 138 7.65 11.77 9.62
CA VAL A 138 6.86 11.21 8.49
C VAL A 138 5.36 11.28 8.76
N SER A 139 4.92 10.97 9.97
CA SER A 139 3.51 11.00 10.35
C SER A 139 2.94 12.40 10.25
N GLU A 140 3.66 13.39 10.77
CA GLU A 140 3.29 14.82 10.72
C GLU A 140 3.26 15.34 9.27
N ALA A 141 4.33 15.14 8.52
CA ALA A 141 4.42 15.60 7.14
C ALA A 141 3.41 14.90 6.21
N ALA A 142 3.12 13.61 6.43
CA ALA A 142 2.09 12.89 5.70
C ALA A 142 0.69 13.42 6.03
N HIS A 143 0.42 13.75 7.31
CA HIS A 143 -0.83 14.36 7.72
C HIS A 143 -1.00 15.75 7.08
N ALA A 144 0.00 16.62 7.16
CA ALA A 144 -0.01 17.94 6.53
C ALA A 144 -0.23 17.86 5.02
N SER A 145 0.49 16.96 4.33
CA SER A 145 0.34 16.72 2.89
C SER A 145 -1.05 16.21 2.49
N ALA A 146 -1.68 15.37 3.32
CA ALA A 146 -3.01 14.84 3.06
C ALA A 146 -4.10 15.91 3.31
N SER A 147 -3.91 16.75 4.33
CA SER A 147 -4.78 17.87 4.64
C SER A 147 -4.70 18.96 3.56
N ALA A 148 -3.50 19.29 3.08
CA ALA A 148 -3.30 20.26 1.99
C ALA A 148 -3.96 19.82 0.68
N ARG A 149 -3.96 18.52 0.35
CA ARG A 149 -4.65 17.99 -0.84
C ARG A 149 -6.16 18.18 -0.77
N GLY A 150 -6.77 18.05 0.39
CA GLY A 150 -8.19 18.36 0.59
C GLY A 150 -8.53 19.83 0.31
N VAL A 151 -7.62 20.75 0.63
CA VAL A 151 -7.76 22.19 0.35
C VAL A 151 -7.59 22.50 -1.14
N THR A 152 -6.73 21.80 -1.85
CA THR A 152 -6.48 22.02 -3.30
C THR A 152 -7.66 21.54 -4.15
N GLU A 153 -8.39 20.51 -3.73
CA GLU A 153 -9.58 20.02 -4.42
C GLU A 153 -10.73 21.05 -4.35
N THR A 154 -10.83 21.79 -3.24
CA THR A 154 -11.77 22.92 -3.08
C THR A 154 -11.32 24.17 -3.84
N ARG A 155 -10.04 24.36 -4.11
CA ARG A 155 -9.53 25.52 -4.88
C ARG A 155 -9.78 25.42 -6.40
N ARG A 156 -10.08 24.24 -6.93
CA ARG A 156 -10.43 24.06 -8.36
C ARG A 156 -11.82 24.57 -8.73
N THR A 157 -12.69 24.79 -7.76
CA THR A 157 -14.00 25.40 -7.98
C THR A 157 -13.92 26.90 -7.65
N HIS A 158 -14.38 27.74 -8.59
CA HIS A 158 -14.43 29.19 -8.38
C HIS A 158 -15.24 29.50 -7.10
N PRO A 159 -14.77 30.38 -6.19
CA PRO A 159 -15.46 30.68 -4.91
C PRO A 159 -16.92 31.09 -5.08
N ALA A 160 -17.24 31.82 -6.15
CA ALA A 160 -18.59 32.22 -6.49
C ALA A 160 -19.56 31.03 -6.66
N ARG A 161 -19.06 29.83 -7.02
CA ARG A 161 -19.92 28.66 -7.15
C ARG A 161 -20.45 28.18 -5.79
N ALA A 162 -19.55 28.11 -4.81
CA ALA A 162 -19.93 27.71 -3.46
C ALA A 162 -20.86 28.74 -2.80
N TRP A 163 -20.59 30.02 -3.04
CA TRP A 163 -21.47 31.12 -2.61
C TRP A 163 -22.84 31.02 -3.27
N ALA A 164 -22.93 30.85 -4.59
CA ALA A 164 -24.17 30.71 -5.32
C ALA A 164 -25.04 29.55 -4.80
N HIS A 165 -24.43 28.39 -4.54
CA HIS A 165 -25.15 27.26 -3.91
C HIS A 165 -25.68 27.62 -2.51
N ALA A 166 -24.86 28.30 -1.68
CA ALA A 166 -25.29 28.75 -0.35
C ALA A 166 -26.42 29.82 -0.42
N ALA A 167 -26.42 30.64 -1.45
CA ALA A 167 -27.45 31.64 -1.74
C ALA A 167 -28.70 31.06 -2.46
N GLY A 168 -28.79 29.73 -2.62
CA GLY A 168 -29.92 29.06 -3.27
C GLY A 168 -30.01 29.25 -4.80
N LEU A 169 -28.95 29.77 -5.43
CA LEU A 169 -28.91 29.96 -6.88
C LEU A 169 -28.62 28.64 -7.60
N THR A 170 -29.33 28.36 -8.67
CA THR A 170 -29.12 27.16 -9.49
C THR A 170 -27.85 27.31 -10.34
N VAL A 171 -26.79 26.62 -9.98
CA VAL A 171 -25.49 26.64 -10.67
C VAL A 171 -25.01 25.22 -10.90
N ALA A 172 -24.54 24.95 -12.13
CA ALA A 172 -23.93 23.64 -12.43
C ALA A 172 -22.73 23.35 -11.52
N ARG A 173 -22.58 22.12 -11.02
CA ARG A 173 -21.52 21.71 -10.10
C ARG A 173 -20.12 21.80 -10.70
N THR A 174 -20.00 21.75 -12.03
CA THR A 174 -18.74 21.81 -12.79
C THR A 174 -18.92 22.68 -14.04
N GLY A 175 -17.83 23.03 -14.71
CA GLY A 175 -17.83 23.84 -15.91
C GLY A 175 -17.65 25.35 -15.65
N ARG A 176 -17.77 26.16 -16.71
CA ARG A 176 -17.60 27.62 -16.63
C ARG A 176 -18.79 28.23 -15.90
N LEU A 177 -18.54 29.17 -14.99
CA LEU A 177 -19.61 29.98 -14.38
C LEU A 177 -20.09 31.02 -15.36
N SER A 178 -21.39 31.35 -15.32
CA SER A 178 -21.89 32.47 -16.07
C SER A 178 -21.34 33.80 -15.51
N PRO A 179 -21.04 34.78 -16.35
CA PRO A 179 -20.60 36.11 -15.90
C PRO A 179 -21.52 36.70 -14.82
N ALA A 180 -22.84 36.59 -15.00
CA ALA A 180 -23.84 37.09 -14.07
C ALA A 180 -23.68 36.56 -12.63
N ILE A 181 -23.28 35.26 -12.46
CA ILE A 181 -23.03 34.68 -11.13
C ILE A 181 -21.74 35.23 -10.53
N VAL A 182 -20.72 35.46 -11.38
CA VAL A 182 -19.44 36.03 -10.91
C VAL A 182 -19.64 37.49 -10.49
N ASP A 183 -20.40 38.26 -11.27
CA ASP A 183 -20.72 39.66 -10.98
C ASP A 183 -21.55 39.77 -9.71
N ALA A 184 -22.60 38.96 -9.56
CA ALA A 184 -23.40 38.91 -8.34
C ALA A 184 -22.58 38.55 -7.11
N TRP A 185 -21.59 37.62 -7.22
CA TRP A 185 -20.68 37.28 -6.16
C TRP A 185 -19.76 38.46 -5.79
N HIS A 186 -19.26 39.19 -6.76
CA HIS A 186 -18.50 40.42 -6.54
C HIS A 186 -19.32 41.52 -5.86
N GLN A 187 -20.57 41.71 -6.31
CA GLN A 187 -21.50 42.66 -5.67
C GLN A 187 -21.84 42.30 -4.25
N ALA A 188 -21.87 41.00 -3.91
CA ALA A 188 -22.04 40.51 -2.55
C ALA A 188 -20.75 40.62 -1.68
N GLY A 189 -19.71 41.34 -2.12
CA GLY A 189 -18.45 41.50 -1.41
C GLY A 189 -17.46 40.32 -1.57
N ALA A 190 -17.64 39.51 -2.59
CA ALA A 190 -16.81 38.36 -2.93
C ALA A 190 -16.57 37.40 -1.72
N PRO A 191 -17.63 37.00 -0.99
CA PRO A 191 -17.48 36.21 0.23
C PRO A 191 -16.82 34.87 -0.09
N ARG A 192 -15.74 34.57 0.62
CA ARG A 192 -15.12 33.25 0.55
C ARG A 192 -15.84 32.32 1.54
N PRO A 193 -16.40 31.20 1.11
CA PRO A 193 -17.00 30.27 2.04
C PRO A 193 -15.94 29.84 3.06
N ALA A 194 -16.35 29.78 4.32
CA ALA A 194 -15.51 29.23 5.37
C ALA A 194 -15.02 27.84 4.92
N LYS A 195 -13.72 27.60 5.02
CA LYS A 195 -13.14 26.30 4.67
C LYS A 195 -13.84 25.26 5.56
N PRO A 196 -14.53 24.25 4.99
CA PRO A 196 -14.95 23.14 5.80
C PRO A 196 -13.66 22.46 6.31
N THR A 197 -13.28 22.78 7.54
CA THR A 197 -12.25 22.06 8.29
C THR A 197 -12.82 20.69 8.63
N ARG A 198 -12.86 19.81 7.64
CA ARG A 198 -13.14 18.42 7.91
C ARG A 198 -11.85 17.83 8.48
N GLU A 199 -11.73 17.86 9.79
CA GLU A 199 -10.68 17.14 10.49
C GLU A 199 -10.71 15.69 10.01
N ARG A 200 -9.58 15.28 9.46
CA ARG A 200 -9.34 13.89 9.06
C ARG A 200 -8.26 13.34 9.99
N PRO A 201 -8.62 12.90 11.20
CA PRO A 201 -7.64 12.51 12.22
C PRO A 201 -6.68 11.42 11.75
N ASN A 202 -7.11 10.58 10.78
CA ASN A 202 -6.30 9.52 10.18
C ASN A 202 -5.70 9.90 8.81
N ALA A 203 -5.69 11.20 8.45
CA ALA A 203 -5.07 11.64 7.19
C ALA A 203 -3.56 11.35 7.24
N GLY A 204 -3.03 10.74 6.20
CA GLY A 204 -1.60 10.41 6.11
C GLY A 204 -1.16 9.13 6.84
N CYS A 205 -1.89 8.62 7.84
CA CYS A 205 -1.51 7.44 8.61
C CYS A 205 -1.17 6.22 7.74
N THR A 206 -1.90 6.01 6.65
CA THR A 206 -1.62 4.90 5.71
C THR A 206 -0.24 5.06 5.07
N ILE A 207 0.16 6.28 4.71
CA ILE A 207 1.47 6.56 4.10
C ILE A 207 2.57 6.34 5.13
N ALA A 208 2.42 6.85 6.34
CA ALA A 208 3.38 6.66 7.43
C ALA A 208 3.58 5.17 7.74
N ALA A 209 2.49 4.41 7.88
CA ALA A 209 2.56 2.97 8.11
C ALA A 209 3.20 2.21 6.94
N GLN A 210 2.97 2.62 5.69
CA GLN A 210 3.59 2.01 4.52
C GLN A 210 5.09 2.32 4.46
N ALA A 211 5.50 3.56 4.73
CA ALA A 211 6.90 3.95 4.79
C ALA A 211 7.64 3.19 5.90
N TYR A 212 7.03 3.08 7.08
CA TYR A 212 7.59 2.31 8.19
C TYR A 212 7.75 0.82 7.85
N ARG A 213 6.73 0.18 7.26
CA ARG A 213 6.83 -1.22 6.84
C ARG A 213 7.93 -1.45 5.81
N LEU A 214 8.10 -0.50 4.88
CA LEU A 214 9.16 -0.59 3.88
C LEU A 214 10.55 -0.45 4.54
N LEU A 215 10.75 0.55 5.40
CA LEU A 215 11.99 0.71 6.16
C LEU A 215 12.29 -0.53 7.00
N HIS A 216 11.30 -1.05 7.73
CA HIS A 216 11.45 -2.27 8.51
C HIS A 216 11.88 -3.46 7.65
N ALA A 217 11.28 -3.66 6.47
CA ALA A 217 11.64 -4.75 5.56
C ALA A 217 13.07 -4.61 5.01
N ILE A 218 13.49 -3.39 4.66
CA ILE A 218 14.86 -3.10 4.22
C ILE A 218 15.87 -3.42 5.33
N LEU A 219 15.60 -2.93 6.55
CA LEU A 219 16.49 -3.13 7.69
C LEU A 219 16.49 -4.58 8.21
N THR A 220 15.37 -5.33 8.03
CA THR A 220 15.36 -6.77 8.29
C THR A 220 16.29 -7.48 7.33
N THR A 221 16.23 -7.18 6.02
CA THR A 221 17.18 -7.77 5.06
C THR A 221 18.62 -7.38 5.39
N ALA A 222 18.86 -6.12 5.83
CA ALA A 222 20.21 -5.72 6.26
C ALA A 222 20.71 -6.47 7.51
N THR A 223 19.79 -6.91 8.37
CA THR A 223 20.11 -7.78 9.51
C THR A 223 20.39 -9.21 9.04
N ASP A 224 19.60 -9.73 8.10
CA ASP A 224 19.82 -11.05 7.50
C ASP A 224 21.14 -11.10 6.69
N ASP A 225 21.55 -9.96 6.10
CA ASP A 225 22.83 -9.76 5.40
C ASP A 225 24.00 -9.51 6.37
N GLU A 226 23.79 -9.62 7.69
CA GLU A 226 24.78 -9.43 8.75
C GLU A 226 25.40 -8.01 8.80
N LEU A 227 24.78 -7.01 8.16
CA LEU A 227 25.20 -5.61 8.19
C LEU A 227 24.75 -4.89 9.47
N LEU A 228 23.75 -5.45 10.14
CA LEU A 228 23.19 -4.98 11.42
C LEU A 228 23.06 -6.16 12.38
N THR A 229 23.37 -5.94 13.64
CA THR A 229 23.19 -6.95 14.71
C THR A 229 21.72 -7.14 15.07
N ALA A 230 20.91 -6.13 14.88
CA ALA A 230 19.45 -6.16 15.09
C ALA A 230 18.76 -5.04 14.30
N ASN A 231 17.53 -5.28 13.88
CA ASN A 231 16.73 -4.27 13.19
C ASN A 231 16.36 -3.13 14.16
N PRO A 232 16.76 -1.87 13.89
CA PRO A 232 16.41 -0.72 14.75
C PRO A 232 14.96 -0.25 14.58
N ALA A 233 14.23 -0.68 13.54
CA ALA A 233 12.84 -0.32 13.32
C ALA A 233 11.91 -1.17 14.22
N ARG A 234 11.80 -0.81 15.51
CA ARG A 234 11.08 -1.57 16.55
C ARG A 234 9.96 -0.75 17.20
N ILE A 235 9.12 -0.07 16.39
CA ILE A 235 8.00 0.71 16.91
C ILE A 235 6.75 -0.16 16.87
N ALA A 236 6.22 -0.51 18.04
CA ALA A 236 4.97 -1.29 18.13
C ALA A 236 3.81 -0.55 17.45
N GLY A 237 3.08 -1.25 16.60
CA GLY A 237 1.91 -0.70 15.93
C GLY A 237 2.18 0.26 14.76
N ALA A 238 3.40 0.78 14.55
CA ALA A 238 3.68 1.79 13.51
C ALA A 238 3.39 1.31 12.07
N GLY A 239 3.47 0.01 11.83
CA GLY A 239 3.09 -0.59 10.55
C GLY A 239 1.60 -0.86 10.38
N HIS A 240 0.77 -0.59 11.39
CA HIS A 240 -0.66 -0.87 11.38
C HIS A 240 -1.47 0.43 11.29
N VAL A 241 -2.56 0.39 10.51
CA VAL A 241 -3.55 1.48 10.45
C VAL A 241 -4.87 0.91 10.90
N ALA A 242 -5.42 1.45 11.97
CA ALA A 242 -6.77 1.14 12.38
C ALA A 242 -7.75 1.70 11.32
N HIS A 243 -8.55 0.85 10.74
CA HIS A 243 -9.65 1.26 9.88
C HIS A 243 -10.95 1.13 10.66
N PRO A 244 -11.82 2.14 10.62
CA PRO A 244 -13.15 1.99 11.20
C PRO A 244 -13.86 0.81 10.51
N GLU A 245 -14.62 0.08 11.30
CA GLU A 245 -15.49 -0.97 10.77
C GLU A 245 -16.49 -0.35 9.80
N ARG A 246 -16.68 -1.00 8.69
CA ARG A 246 -17.54 -0.51 7.62
C ARG A 246 -18.71 -1.46 7.48
N LEU A 247 -19.89 -0.98 7.81
CA LEU A 247 -21.12 -1.76 7.68
C LEU A 247 -21.36 -2.13 6.20
N PRO A 248 -21.63 -3.40 5.89
CA PRO A 248 -22.01 -3.83 4.55
C PRO A 248 -23.31 -3.13 4.12
N LEU A 249 -23.56 -3.08 2.82
CA LEU A 249 -24.83 -2.59 2.29
C LEU A 249 -25.90 -3.68 2.43
N THR A 250 -27.12 -3.25 2.71
CA THR A 250 -28.31 -4.10 2.54
C THR A 250 -28.59 -4.33 1.05
N PRO A 251 -29.33 -5.40 0.68
CA PRO A 251 -29.76 -5.61 -0.70
C PRO A 251 -30.48 -4.39 -1.31
N GLN A 252 -31.33 -3.70 -0.53
CA GLN A 252 -32.04 -2.49 -0.95
C GLN A 252 -31.09 -1.31 -1.19
N GLU A 253 -30.05 -1.15 -0.34
CA GLU A 253 -29.03 -0.12 -0.56
C GLU A 253 -28.17 -0.40 -1.81
N VAL A 254 -27.89 -1.69 -2.11
CA VAL A 254 -27.20 -2.09 -3.35
C VAL A 254 -28.03 -1.69 -4.57
N THR A 255 -29.32 -1.96 -4.57
CA THR A 255 -30.24 -1.58 -5.67
C THR A 255 -30.31 -0.07 -5.83
N ARG A 256 -30.47 0.69 -4.73
CA ARG A 256 -30.48 2.17 -4.76
C ARG A 256 -29.14 2.73 -5.25
N LEU A 257 -28.02 2.16 -4.84
CA LEU A 257 -26.71 2.57 -5.30
C LEU A 257 -26.53 2.32 -6.80
N ALA A 258 -26.96 1.16 -7.27
CA ALA A 258 -26.92 0.82 -8.70
C ALA A 258 -27.75 1.78 -9.53
N ALA A 259 -28.99 2.10 -9.08
CA ALA A 259 -29.87 3.05 -9.74
C ALA A 259 -29.32 4.49 -9.75
N ALA A 260 -28.55 4.89 -8.74
CA ALA A 260 -27.91 6.20 -8.66
C ALA A 260 -26.61 6.32 -9.48
N MET A 261 -26.11 5.21 -10.04
CA MET A 261 -24.94 5.23 -10.92
C MET A 261 -25.31 5.68 -12.34
N PRO A 262 -24.33 6.20 -13.12
CA PRO A 262 -24.52 6.30 -14.56
C PRO A 262 -24.95 4.95 -15.16
N GLU A 263 -25.88 4.95 -16.13
CA GLU A 263 -26.50 3.74 -16.67
C GLU A 263 -25.49 2.66 -17.06
N HIS A 264 -24.42 3.05 -17.76
CA HIS A 264 -23.34 2.15 -18.17
C HIS A 264 -22.47 1.58 -17.03
N TYR A 265 -22.75 1.94 -15.75
CA TYR A 265 -22.13 1.32 -14.55
C TYR A 265 -23.16 0.68 -13.62
N HIS A 266 -24.45 0.73 -13.92
CA HIS A 266 -25.49 0.08 -13.13
C HIS A 266 -25.17 -1.40 -12.88
N ALA A 267 -24.99 -2.17 -13.94
CA ALA A 267 -24.67 -3.59 -13.84
C ALA A 267 -23.33 -3.86 -13.13
N ALA A 268 -22.36 -2.95 -13.22
CA ALA A 268 -21.07 -3.11 -12.53
C ALA A 268 -21.22 -3.11 -11.00
N VAL A 269 -22.13 -2.29 -10.45
CA VAL A 269 -22.44 -2.29 -9.00
C VAL A 269 -23.05 -3.61 -8.58
N LEU A 270 -24.03 -4.12 -9.34
CA LEU A 270 -24.69 -5.39 -9.06
C LEU A 270 -23.66 -6.55 -9.13
N VAL A 271 -22.85 -6.60 -10.19
CA VAL A 271 -21.78 -7.61 -10.29
C VAL A 271 -20.86 -7.53 -9.07
N ALA A 272 -20.35 -6.33 -8.71
CA ALA A 272 -19.42 -6.18 -7.59
C ALA A 272 -20.02 -6.63 -6.25
N ALA A 273 -21.27 -6.25 -5.98
CA ALA A 273 -21.96 -6.53 -4.73
C ALA A 273 -22.37 -7.99 -4.60
N TRP A 274 -22.89 -8.61 -5.66
CA TRP A 274 -23.42 -9.99 -5.57
C TRP A 274 -22.38 -11.08 -5.87
N SER A 275 -21.31 -10.78 -6.60
CA SER A 275 -20.22 -11.74 -6.85
C SER A 275 -19.05 -11.65 -5.88
N GLY A 276 -18.90 -10.52 -5.18
CA GLY A 276 -17.75 -10.25 -4.33
C GLY A 276 -16.42 -10.04 -5.09
N LEU A 277 -16.45 -9.73 -6.39
CA LEU A 277 -15.27 -9.45 -7.20
C LEU A 277 -14.54 -8.21 -6.71
N ARG A 278 -13.21 -8.19 -6.87
CA ARG A 278 -12.42 -6.98 -6.66
C ARG A 278 -12.74 -5.94 -7.75
N PRO A 279 -12.67 -4.64 -7.47
CA PRO A 279 -12.95 -3.62 -8.49
C PRO A 279 -12.13 -3.79 -9.77
N GLY A 280 -10.84 -4.13 -9.64
CA GLY A 280 -10.00 -4.40 -10.81
C GLY A 280 -10.40 -5.65 -11.60
N GLU A 281 -11.04 -6.64 -10.96
CA GLU A 281 -11.59 -7.83 -11.62
C GLU A 281 -12.88 -7.48 -12.37
N VAL A 282 -13.79 -6.69 -11.75
CA VAL A 282 -15.04 -6.23 -12.38
C VAL A 282 -14.76 -5.47 -13.68
N PHE A 283 -13.89 -4.46 -13.61
CA PHE A 283 -13.58 -3.60 -14.76
C PHE A 283 -12.58 -4.21 -15.74
N ALA A 284 -12.19 -5.46 -15.53
CA ALA A 284 -11.40 -6.25 -16.47
C ALA A 284 -12.22 -7.38 -17.15
N LEU A 285 -13.50 -7.54 -16.82
CA LEU A 285 -14.36 -8.56 -17.42
C LEU A 285 -14.52 -8.32 -18.92
N ARG A 286 -14.43 -9.41 -19.69
CA ARG A 286 -14.70 -9.44 -21.11
C ARG A 286 -15.96 -10.26 -21.39
N ARG A 287 -16.58 -10.09 -22.56
CA ARG A 287 -17.77 -10.87 -22.97
C ARG A 287 -17.54 -12.37 -22.81
N ARG A 288 -16.39 -12.90 -23.25
CA ARG A 288 -16.02 -14.31 -23.12
C ARG A 288 -15.91 -14.84 -21.69
N ASP A 289 -15.87 -13.95 -20.71
CA ASP A 289 -15.81 -14.33 -19.31
C ASP A 289 -17.20 -14.57 -18.70
N LEU A 290 -18.26 -14.28 -19.45
CA LEU A 290 -19.65 -14.41 -19.04
C LEU A 290 -20.32 -15.61 -19.71
N ASP A 291 -20.91 -16.49 -18.92
CA ASP A 291 -21.83 -17.56 -19.36
C ASP A 291 -23.19 -17.28 -18.70
N LEU A 292 -23.94 -16.32 -19.31
CA LEU A 292 -25.22 -15.87 -18.76
C LEU A 292 -26.31 -16.94 -18.85
N ALA A 293 -26.22 -17.85 -19.82
CA ALA A 293 -27.14 -18.98 -19.94
C ALA A 293 -27.05 -19.92 -18.74
N ARG A 294 -25.85 -20.11 -18.19
CA ARG A 294 -25.61 -20.89 -16.97
C ARG A 294 -25.52 -20.04 -15.72
N GLY A 295 -25.75 -18.73 -15.80
CA GLY A 295 -25.64 -17.81 -14.67
C GLY A 295 -24.25 -17.78 -14.03
N ARG A 296 -23.17 -17.74 -14.82
CA ARG A 296 -21.79 -17.79 -14.32
C ARG A 296 -20.90 -16.71 -14.95
N LEU A 297 -19.92 -16.29 -14.17
CA LEU A 297 -18.79 -15.47 -14.67
C LEU A 297 -17.46 -16.08 -14.25
N SER A 298 -16.43 -15.91 -15.08
CA SER A 298 -15.07 -16.39 -14.84
C SER A 298 -14.11 -15.23 -14.64
N VAL A 299 -13.37 -15.21 -13.53
CA VAL A 299 -12.34 -14.20 -13.25
C VAL A 299 -11.02 -14.70 -13.83
N ARG A 300 -10.54 -14.12 -14.94
CA ARG A 300 -9.31 -14.50 -15.64
C ARG A 300 -8.22 -13.47 -15.53
N GLN A 301 -8.58 -12.19 -15.35
CA GLN A 301 -7.67 -11.07 -15.35
C GLN A 301 -8.12 -9.96 -14.38
N THR A 302 -7.24 -9.02 -14.13
CA THR A 302 -7.50 -7.81 -13.36
C THR A 302 -6.88 -6.61 -14.04
N LEU A 303 -7.52 -5.46 -13.88
CA LEU A 303 -7.01 -4.19 -14.37
C LEU A 303 -5.84 -3.73 -13.51
N VAL A 304 -4.73 -3.35 -14.16
CA VAL A 304 -3.50 -2.86 -13.53
C VAL A 304 -3.26 -1.43 -13.98
N GLU A 305 -3.21 -0.53 -13.00
CA GLU A 305 -2.95 0.90 -13.20
C GLU A 305 -1.64 1.26 -12.51
N VAL A 306 -0.71 1.82 -13.27
CA VAL A 306 0.54 2.41 -12.78
C VAL A 306 0.59 3.85 -13.26
N ALA A 307 0.96 4.78 -12.38
CA ALA A 307 1.01 6.19 -12.73
C ALA A 307 1.95 6.44 -13.92
N GLY A 308 1.51 7.25 -14.88
CA GLY A 308 2.29 7.55 -16.09
C GLY A 308 2.34 6.44 -17.15
N HIS A 309 1.65 5.32 -16.92
CA HIS A 309 1.59 4.21 -17.89
C HIS A 309 0.16 3.97 -18.38
N PRO A 310 -0.04 3.46 -19.59
CA PRO A 310 -1.34 2.99 -20.05
C PRO A 310 -1.92 1.92 -19.13
N VAL A 311 -3.25 1.84 -19.07
CA VAL A 311 -3.95 0.76 -18.37
C VAL A 311 -3.57 -0.58 -18.98
N ALA A 312 -3.17 -1.52 -18.14
CA ALA A 312 -2.82 -2.89 -18.55
C ALA A 312 -3.74 -3.90 -17.86
N TYR A 313 -3.75 -5.11 -18.40
CA TYR A 313 -4.47 -6.25 -17.84
C TYR A 313 -3.46 -7.35 -17.49
N GLY A 314 -3.60 -7.93 -16.33
CA GLY A 314 -2.72 -8.99 -15.86
C GLY A 314 -3.48 -10.09 -15.13
N PRO A 315 -2.83 -11.22 -14.81
CA PRO A 315 -3.45 -12.27 -14.03
C PRO A 315 -3.88 -11.76 -12.65
N PRO A 316 -4.89 -12.37 -12.01
CA PRO A 316 -5.24 -12.10 -10.64
C PRO A 316 -4.04 -12.20 -9.69
N LYS A 317 -4.12 -11.55 -8.51
CA LYS A 317 -3.00 -11.46 -7.57
C LYS A 317 -2.49 -12.83 -7.07
N THR A 318 -3.40 -13.81 -6.97
CA THR A 318 -3.12 -15.16 -6.48
C THR A 318 -3.73 -16.20 -7.42
N ALA A 319 -3.30 -17.45 -7.37
CA ALA A 319 -3.89 -18.55 -8.13
C ALA A 319 -5.40 -18.70 -7.79
N ALA A 320 -5.77 -18.58 -6.52
CA ALA A 320 -7.16 -18.56 -6.05
C ALA A 320 -7.99 -17.39 -6.61
N GLY A 321 -7.35 -16.39 -7.20
CA GLY A 321 -8.02 -15.31 -7.91
C GLY A 321 -8.67 -15.75 -9.22
N ARG A 322 -8.15 -16.79 -9.88
CA ARG A 322 -8.81 -17.43 -11.05
C ARG A 322 -9.91 -18.33 -10.53
N ARG A 323 -11.14 -17.97 -10.81
CA ARG A 323 -12.32 -18.68 -10.29
C ARG A 323 -13.54 -18.39 -11.15
N THR A 324 -14.51 -19.27 -11.07
CA THR A 324 -15.86 -19.07 -11.63
C THR A 324 -16.83 -18.83 -10.50
N VAL A 325 -17.70 -17.83 -10.65
CA VAL A 325 -18.66 -17.40 -9.66
C VAL A 325 -20.07 -17.52 -10.24
N ALA A 326 -20.98 -18.20 -9.53
CA ALA A 326 -22.40 -18.23 -9.87
C ALA A 326 -23.04 -16.87 -9.55
N LEU A 327 -23.93 -16.42 -10.41
CA LEU A 327 -24.62 -15.14 -10.33
C LEU A 327 -26.10 -15.34 -10.04
N PRO A 328 -26.71 -14.52 -9.14
CA PRO A 328 -28.15 -14.43 -9.02
C PRO A 328 -28.81 -13.90 -10.29
N VAL A 329 -30.07 -14.25 -10.52
CA VAL A 329 -30.86 -13.86 -11.69
C VAL A 329 -30.90 -12.34 -11.90
N ILE A 330 -30.98 -11.55 -10.83
CA ILE A 330 -30.95 -10.08 -10.90
C ILE A 330 -29.66 -9.57 -11.57
N VAL A 331 -28.54 -10.25 -11.38
CA VAL A 331 -27.24 -9.87 -11.97
C VAL A 331 -27.17 -10.31 -13.44
N THR A 332 -27.64 -11.52 -13.76
CA THR A 332 -27.64 -12.01 -15.13
C THR A 332 -28.54 -11.16 -16.02
N ASN A 333 -29.74 -10.79 -15.56
CA ASN A 333 -30.65 -9.90 -16.30
C ASN A 333 -30.00 -8.52 -16.54
N ALA A 334 -29.44 -7.91 -15.51
CA ALA A 334 -28.76 -6.62 -15.65
C ALA A 334 -27.55 -6.69 -16.60
N LEU A 335 -26.81 -7.80 -16.59
CA LEU A 335 -25.71 -8.01 -17.54
C LEU A 335 -26.18 -8.23 -18.97
N THR A 336 -27.29 -8.95 -19.20
CA THR A 336 -27.88 -9.13 -20.52
C THR A 336 -28.24 -7.77 -21.13
N GLU A 337 -29.00 -6.98 -20.40
CA GLU A 337 -29.37 -5.62 -20.83
C GLU A 337 -28.14 -4.73 -21.07
N HIS A 338 -27.15 -4.80 -20.18
CA HIS A 338 -25.90 -4.05 -20.29
C HIS A 338 -25.10 -4.43 -21.54
N LEU A 339 -25.00 -5.74 -21.85
CA LEU A 339 -24.29 -6.23 -23.01
C LEU A 339 -24.93 -5.78 -24.33
N GLU A 340 -26.24 -5.66 -24.38
CA GLU A 340 -26.99 -5.18 -25.55
C GLU A 340 -26.76 -3.68 -25.77
N ARG A 341 -26.81 -2.88 -24.70
CA ARG A 341 -26.82 -1.41 -24.80
C ARG A 341 -25.44 -0.76 -24.77
N HIS A 342 -24.49 -1.35 -24.04
CA HIS A 342 -23.26 -0.65 -23.66
C HIS A 342 -21.97 -1.40 -24.00
N THR A 343 -22.05 -2.61 -24.55
CA THR A 343 -20.86 -3.45 -24.80
C THR A 343 -20.69 -3.78 -26.27
N ASN A 344 -19.52 -3.55 -26.82
CA ASN A 344 -19.19 -3.93 -28.19
C ASN A 344 -19.37 -5.45 -28.42
N PRO A 345 -19.73 -5.90 -29.65
CA PRO A 345 -20.13 -7.28 -29.91
C PRO A 345 -19.00 -8.32 -29.85
N GLY A 346 -17.73 -7.94 -29.89
CA GLY A 346 -16.60 -8.88 -29.92
C GLY A 346 -16.46 -9.68 -28.62
N THR A 347 -16.04 -10.93 -28.71
CA THR A 347 -15.83 -11.82 -27.55
C THR A 347 -14.80 -11.29 -26.56
N ASP A 348 -13.80 -10.55 -27.06
CA ASP A 348 -12.77 -9.90 -26.26
C ASP A 348 -13.13 -8.47 -25.81
N ALA A 349 -14.30 -7.97 -26.18
CA ALA A 349 -14.76 -6.66 -25.75
C ALA A 349 -14.87 -6.59 -24.21
N LEU A 350 -14.42 -5.48 -23.65
CA LEU A 350 -14.62 -5.20 -22.22
C LEU A 350 -16.11 -5.03 -21.95
N VAL A 351 -16.59 -5.65 -20.88
CA VAL A 351 -18.00 -5.51 -20.44
C VAL A 351 -18.26 -4.07 -20.01
N PHE A 352 -17.35 -3.49 -19.23
CA PHE A 352 -17.50 -2.13 -18.69
C PHE A 352 -16.44 -1.19 -19.26
N THR A 353 -16.90 -0.14 -19.96
CA THR A 353 -16.05 0.90 -20.54
C THR A 353 -16.54 2.28 -20.12
N THR A 354 -15.77 3.32 -20.42
CA THR A 354 -16.28 4.70 -20.44
C THR A 354 -17.25 4.89 -21.60
N THR A 355 -17.98 6.00 -21.63
CA THR A 355 -18.86 6.36 -22.76
C THR A 355 -18.10 6.50 -24.09
N THR A 356 -16.78 6.65 -24.05
CA THR A 356 -15.90 6.70 -25.23
C THR A 356 -15.23 5.35 -25.55
N GLY A 357 -15.66 4.26 -24.91
CA GLY A 357 -15.12 2.90 -25.14
C GLY A 357 -13.76 2.63 -24.48
N LEU A 358 -13.22 3.55 -23.68
CA LEU A 358 -11.94 3.40 -23.02
C LEU A 358 -12.04 2.58 -21.72
N PRO A 359 -10.95 1.96 -21.24
CA PRO A 359 -10.90 1.30 -19.94
C PRO A 359 -11.28 2.22 -18.79
N VAL A 360 -12.05 1.70 -17.83
CA VAL A 360 -12.51 2.47 -16.67
C VAL A 360 -11.42 2.53 -15.61
N THR A 361 -10.76 3.69 -15.50
CA THR A 361 -9.69 3.91 -14.53
C THR A 361 -10.21 4.02 -13.09
N SER A 362 -9.30 3.93 -12.12
CA SER A 362 -9.60 4.14 -10.70
C SER A 362 -10.20 5.52 -10.42
N ALA A 363 -9.72 6.54 -11.12
CA ALA A 363 -10.24 7.91 -11.02
C ALA A 363 -11.68 8.00 -11.54
N THR A 364 -11.95 7.44 -12.73
CA THR A 364 -13.27 7.44 -13.37
C THR A 364 -14.31 6.74 -12.51
N ARG A 365 -14.04 5.48 -12.10
CA ARG A 365 -14.99 4.73 -11.25
C ARG A 365 -15.17 5.33 -9.86
N SER A 366 -14.13 5.95 -9.28
CA SER A 366 -14.25 6.64 -7.99
C SER A 366 -15.07 7.94 -8.10
N HIS A 367 -15.01 8.62 -9.24
CA HIS A 367 -15.84 9.80 -9.49
C HIS A 367 -17.33 9.41 -9.55
N ALA A 368 -17.68 8.42 -10.36
CA ALA A 368 -19.04 7.91 -10.47
C ALA A 368 -19.59 7.44 -9.11
N MET A 369 -18.80 6.63 -8.37
CA MET A 369 -19.15 6.16 -7.03
C MET A 369 -19.40 7.32 -6.05
N ARG A 370 -18.64 8.39 -6.11
CA ARG A 370 -18.77 9.55 -5.20
C ARG A 370 -20.13 10.23 -5.36
N THR A 371 -20.61 10.37 -6.57
CA THR A 371 -21.93 10.94 -6.87
C THR A 371 -23.03 10.01 -6.36
N ALA A 372 -23.00 8.75 -6.75
CA ALA A 372 -24.02 7.77 -6.39
C ALA A 372 -24.15 7.54 -4.87
N ARG A 373 -23.03 7.35 -4.15
CA ARG A 373 -23.05 7.15 -2.70
C ARG A 373 -23.58 8.34 -1.91
N THR A 374 -23.37 9.56 -2.43
CA THR A 374 -23.92 10.78 -1.83
C THR A 374 -25.43 10.83 -2.01
N ALA A 375 -25.93 10.43 -3.18
CA ALA A 375 -27.37 10.38 -3.48
C ALA A 375 -28.13 9.40 -2.56
N ILE A 376 -27.50 8.31 -2.13
CA ILE A 376 -28.12 7.33 -1.21
C ILE A 376 -27.82 7.58 0.27
N GLY A 377 -27.14 8.69 0.62
CA GLY A 377 -26.82 9.04 2.01
C GLY A 377 -25.68 8.19 2.64
N ARG A 378 -24.90 7.45 1.85
CA ARG A 378 -23.80 6.58 2.32
C ARG A 378 -22.43 7.05 1.81
N PRO A 379 -21.90 8.18 2.32
CA PRO A 379 -20.64 8.76 1.84
C PRO A 379 -19.40 7.91 2.12
N ASP A 380 -19.51 6.91 2.97
CA ASP A 380 -18.46 5.95 3.36
C ASP A 380 -18.16 4.90 2.28
N ILE A 381 -19.12 4.63 1.37
CA ILE A 381 -19.04 3.53 0.40
C ILE A 381 -17.96 3.77 -0.66
N THR A 382 -17.23 2.70 -0.97
CA THR A 382 -16.27 2.61 -2.07
C THR A 382 -16.53 1.33 -2.88
N TRP A 383 -15.94 1.22 -4.07
CA TRP A 383 -16.01 -0.03 -4.85
C TRP A 383 -15.53 -1.25 -4.08
N HIS A 384 -14.58 -1.12 -3.18
CA HIS A 384 -14.10 -2.23 -2.36
C HIS A 384 -15.11 -2.67 -1.29
N HIS A 385 -15.96 -1.74 -0.85
CA HIS A 385 -17.07 -2.06 0.05
C HIS A 385 -18.08 -3.03 -0.57
N LEU A 386 -18.35 -2.92 -1.88
CA LEU A 386 -19.25 -3.84 -2.58
C LEU A 386 -18.76 -5.29 -2.49
N ARG A 387 -17.43 -5.49 -2.51
CA ARG A 387 -16.87 -6.81 -2.27
C ARG A 387 -17.08 -7.29 -0.82
N HIS A 388 -16.93 -6.40 0.18
CA HIS A 388 -17.26 -6.74 1.56
C HIS A 388 -18.73 -7.09 1.71
N THR A 389 -19.61 -6.30 1.09
CA THR A 389 -21.04 -6.58 1.03
C THR A 389 -21.31 -7.96 0.44
N GLY A 390 -20.72 -8.30 -0.71
CA GLY A 390 -20.89 -9.62 -1.31
C GLY A 390 -20.41 -10.78 -0.45
N ALA A 391 -19.31 -10.57 0.29
CA ALA A 391 -18.83 -11.58 1.25
C ALA A 391 -19.81 -11.77 2.43
N THR A 392 -20.31 -10.65 2.99
CA THR A 392 -21.29 -10.70 4.08
C THR A 392 -22.62 -11.31 3.63
N LEU A 393 -23.16 -10.90 2.49
CA LEU A 393 -24.41 -11.46 1.94
C LEU A 393 -24.27 -12.97 1.64
N ALA A 394 -23.13 -13.42 1.13
CA ALA A 394 -22.89 -14.85 0.93
C ALA A 394 -22.81 -15.62 2.25
N ALA A 395 -22.17 -15.05 3.28
CA ALA A 395 -22.13 -15.64 4.62
C ALA A 395 -23.54 -15.71 5.25
N GLN A 396 -24.35 -14.66 5.11
CA GLN A 396 -25.75 -14.63 5.55
C GLN A 396 -26.61 -15.66 4.81
N ALA A 397 -26.35 -15.88 3.50
CA ALA A 397 -27.00 -16.91 2.71
C ALA A 397 -26.55 -18.35 3.07
N GLY A 398 -25.64 -18.51 4.03
CA GLY A 398 -25.24 -19.80 4.52
C GLY A 398 -23.94 -20.36 3.97
N ALA A 399 -23.15 -19.59 3.22
CA ALA A 399 -21.87 -20.06 2.72
C ALA A 399 -20.91 -20.43 3.86
N THR A 400 -20.31 -21.60 3.77
CA THR A 400 -19.23 -22.03 4.65
C THR A 400 -17.97 -21.15 4.44
N PRO A 401 -17.04 -21.12 5.41
CA PRO A 401 -15.76 -20.40 5.23
C PRO A 401 -15.02 -20.81 3.96
N ALA A 402 -15.01 -22.10 3.63
CA ALA A 402 -14.34 -22.63 2.44
C ALA A 402 -15.01 -22.14 1.15
N GLU A 403 -16.33 -22.19 1.06
CA GLU A 403 -17.11 -21.69 -0.06
C GLU A 403 -16.96 -20.17 -0.21
N LEU A 404 -16.98 -19.43 0.90
CA LEU A 404 -16.74 -17.99 0.90
C LEU A 404 -15.35 -17.67 0.38
N MET A 405 -14.31 -18.37 0.88
CA MET A 405 -12.94 -18.20 0.39
C MET A 405 -12.82 -18.48 -1.11
N ALA A 406 -13.42 -19.57 -1.59
CA ALA A 406 -13.44 -19.92 -3.01
C ALA A 406 -14.15 -18.85 -3.84
N ARG A 407 -15.34 -18.39 -3.40
CA ARG A 407 -16.15 -17.38 -4.10
C ARG A 407 -15.44 -16.05 -4.22
N ILE A 408 -14.84 -15.54 -3.15
CA ILE A 408 -14.17 -14.24 -3.14
C ILE A 408 -12.69 -14.32 -3.50
N GLY A 409 -12.09 -15.51 -3.61
CA GLY A 409 -10.68 -15.71 -3.93
C GLY A 409 -9.75 -15.17 -2.83
N HIS A 410 -10.00 -15.56 -1.57
CA HIS A 410 -9.11 -15.36 -0.43
C HIS A 410 -8.22 -16.58 -0.20
N THR A 411 -6.98 -16.32 0.24
CA THR A 411 -6.02 -17.37 0.57
C THR A 411 -5.83 -17.56 2.09
N SER A 412 -6.41 -16.69 2.92
CA SER A 412 -6.30 -16.77 4.38
C SER A 412 -7.68 -16.93 5.04
N THR A 413 -7.77 -17.88 5.97
CA THR A 413 -8.94 -18.12 6.80
C THR A 413 -9.30 -16.94 7.70
N ARG A 414 -8.30 -16.20 8.19
CA ARG A 414 -8.51 -14.98 9.00
C ARG A 414 -9.39 -13.94 8.28
N ALA A 415 -9.26 -13.82 6.97
CA ALA A 415 -10.07 -12.89 6.18
C ALA A 415 -11.51 -13.39 5.98
N ALA A 416 -11.76 -14.70 6.06
CA ALA A 416 -13.11 -15.27 5.99
C ALA A 416 -13.84 -15.19 7.35
N HIS A 417 -13.12 -15.34 8.47
CA HIS A 417 -13.69 -15.23 9.81
C HIS A 417 -14.27 -13.83 10.12
N ILE A 418 -13.77 -12.77 9.52
CA ILE A 418 -14.32 -11.41 9.69
C ILE A 418 -15.82 -11.35 9.32
N TYR A 419 -16.29 -12.20 8.41
CA TYR A 419 -17.67 -12.23 7.94
C TYR A 419 -18.57 -13.17 8.74
N GLN A 420 -18.02 -13.95 9.68
CA GLN A 420 -18.77 -14.94 10.47
C GLN A 420 -19.30 -14.40 11.80
N HIS A 421 -18.90 -13.20 12.23
CA HIS A 421 -19.30 -12.62 13.50
C HIS A 421 -20.74 -12.08 13.53
N ALA A 422 -21.47 -12.16 12.45
CA ALA A 422 -22.84 -11.66 12.38
C ALA A 422 -23.81 -12.82 12.30
N THR A 423 -24.10 -13.57 13.39
CA THR A 423 -25.46 -14.13 13.42
C THR A 423 -25.79 -14.98 14.67
N LEU A 424 -26.42 -14.39 15.63
CA LEU A 424 -27.38 -15.03 16.49
C LEU A 424 -28.59 -15.60 15.66
N ASP A 425 -28.96 -14.96 14.55
CA ASP A 425 -29.99 -15.41 13.62
C ASP A 425 -29.61 -16.70 12.86
N ARG A 426 -28.35 -17.07 12.79
CA ARG A 426 -27.93 -18.25 12.02
C ARG A 426 -28.30 -19.57 12.71
N ASP A 427 -28.23 -19.63 14.02
CA ASP A 427 -28.63 -20.83 14.77
C ASP A 427 -30.14 -21.17 14.55
N ALA A 428 -30.96 -20.12 14.51
CA ALA A 428 -32.38 -20.28 14.16
C ALA A 428 -32.56 -20.78 12.71
N HIS A 429 -31.79 -20.30 11.73
CA HIS A 429 -31.85 -20.81 10.36
C HIS A 429 -31.35 -22.25 10.24
N ILE A 430 -30.34 -22.65 11.02
CA ILE A 430 -29.84 -24.03 11.08
C ILE A 430 -30.94 -24.93 11.66
N ALA A 431 -31.61 -24.52 12.74
CA ALA A 431 -32.71 -25.26 13.33
C ALA A 431 -33.86 -25.49 12.33
N VAL A 432 -34.27 -24.46 11.59
CA VAL A 432 -35.29 -24.58 10.51
C VAL A 432 -34.84 -25.55 9.41
N ALA A 433 -33.56 -25.48 9.01
CA ALA A 433 -33.02 -26.39 7.99
C ALA A 433 -32.96 -27.85 8.48
N LEU A 434 -32.61 -28.08 9.75
CA LEU A 434 -32.65 -29.40 10.37
C LEU A 434 -34.07 -29.95 10.45
N ASP A 435 -35.06 -29.13 10.81
CA ASP A 435 -36.46 -29.47 10.77
C ASP A 435 -36.93 -29.92 9.37
N ALA A 436 -36.48 -29.19 8.33
CA ALA A 436 -36.79 -29.56 6.95
C ALA A 436 -36.15 -30.88 6.52
N LEU A 437 -34.96 -31.21 7.03
CA LEU A 437 -34.33 -32.52 6.80
C LEU A 437 -34.99 -33.63 7.56
N ALA A 438 -35.48 -33.39 8.78
CA ALA A 438 -36.16 -34.39 9.61
C ALA A 438 -37.57 -34.78 9.06
N ARG A 439 -38.14 -33.95 8.18
CA ARG A 439 -39.47 -34.18 7.52
C ARG A 439 -39.38 -34.87 6.15
N ARG A 440 -38.17 -35.16 5.68
CA ARG A 440 -37.89 -35.92 4.44
C ARG A 440 -37.73 -37.40 4.74
#